data_7580d4de677238a88de3ca965b159621
#
_entry.id   7580d4de677238a88de3ca965b159621
#
_cell.length_a   1.000
_cell.length_b   1.000
_cell.length_c   1.000
_cell.angle_alpha   90.00
_cell.angle_beta   90.00
_cell.angle_gamma   90.00
#
_symmetry.space_group_name_H-M   'P 1'
#
loop_
_entity.id
_entity.type
_entity.pdbx_description
1 polymer ?
#
loop_
_entity_poly.entity_id
_entity_poly.type
_entity_poly.pdbx_seq_one_letter_code
_entity_poly.pdbx_strand_id
1 'polypeptide(L)'
;MRATIVIACALTALALPAVASADPAGVVHYAKPADSSFDRYSQHPTAAQQSWMRAHYWRMRAYSPYFDSRTGWYGRAWFYKDSYAIYRGSDLAREHPGWILHDSRGNRLYIPFDCHDGTCPQYAADIGSQAFRDYWIAHAKQSLAQGYAGIFVDDVNMLMRVSYGNGHNVAPRDPRTGRAMTESAWRRYMADFMVEIRRALPKAEIVHNAIWFVGDGDPQVRRELGAADLIEIERGIEDSGIKGGDGRYGLDTLLGFIDRRHADGEGVILDARSDSAAERLYGLAGYFLVSSGADALADGSGGAPGDWWSAGYDADLGSALNGRHLDKSGVWRRDFSGGVVVLNEPGAPKRTVPLPAGLHDLSGTPRSSVTLGPAAGAVLLR
;
A
#
# COMPACT_ATOMS: atom_id res chain seq x y z
N MET A 1 -71.98 20.71 -10.94
CA MET A 1 -70.75 20.67 -10.10
C MET A 1 -69.62 19.92 -10.83
N ARG A 2 -68.64 20.66 -11.36
CA ARG A 2 -67.48 20.04 -12.01
C ARG A 2 -66.32 20.09 -11.00
N ALA A 3 -65.80 18.89 -10.66
CA ALA A 3 -64.64 18.76 -9.77
C ALA A 3 -63.36 18.87 -10.62
N THR A 4 -62.52 19.84 -10.30
CA THR A 4 -61.19 20.02 -10.91
C THR A 4 -60.20 19.25 -10.07
N ILE A 5 -59.57 18.22 -10.68
CA ILE A 5 -58.48 17.45 -10.05
C ILE A 5 -57.15 18.21 -10.35
N VAL A 6 -56.48 18.69 -9.33
CA VAL A 6 -55.14 19.26 -9.40
C VAL A 6 -54.15 18.13 -9.14
N ILE A 7 -53.34 17.76 -10.17
CA ILE A 7 -52.25 16.83 -10.03
C ILE A 7 -50.99 17.61 -9.67
N ALA A 8 -50.53 17.45 -8.46
CA ALA A 8 -49.23 18.01 -8.02
C ALA A 8 -48.13 17.06 -8.44
N CYS A 9 -47.32 17.44 -9.42
CA CYS A 9 -46.05 16.73 -9.75
C CYS A 9 -44.99 17.09 -8.71
N ALA A 10 -44.63 16.12 -7.86
CA ALA A 10 -43.47 16.24 -7.00
C ALA A 10 -42.19 15.97 -7.82
N LEU A 11 -41.39 16.98 -8.06
CA LEU A 11 -40.05 16.86 -8.61
C LEU A 11 -39.10 16.37 -7.50
N THR A 12 -38.79 15.09 -7.51
CA THR A 12 -37.69 14.54 -6.71
C THR A 12 -36.36 14.93 -7.36
N ALA A 13 -35.68 15.91 -6.79
CA ALA A 13 -34.31 16.23 -7.14
C ALA A 13 -33.40 15.07 -6.69
N LEU A 14 -32.91 14.29 -7.64
CA LEU A 14 -31.81 13.35 -7.40
C LEU A 14 -30.56 14.17 -7.07
N ALA A 15 -30.18 14.20 -5.80
CA ALA A 15 -28.87 14.68 -5.40
C ALA A 15 -27.80 13.72 -5.95
N LEU A 16 -27.08 14.15 -6.97
CA LEU A 16 -25.87 13.47 -7.42
C LEU A 16 -24.88 13.47 -6.24
N PRO A 17 -24.22 12.35 -5.94
CA PRO A 17 -23.17 12.36 -4.95
C PRO A 17 -22.11 13.37 -5.38
N ALA A 18 -21.72 14.27 -4.47
CA ALA A 18 -20.59 15.16 -4.68
C ALA A 18 -19.38 14.28 -4.96
N VAL A 19 -18.84 14.36 -6.17
CA VAL A 19 -17.53 13.78 -6.49
C VAL A 19 -16.57 14.53 -5.57
N ALA A 20 -16.00 13.85 -4.58
CA ALA A 20 -14.89 14.39 -3.80
C ALA A 20 -13.83 14.83 -4.81
N SER A 21 -13.47 16.11 -4.82
CA SER A 21 -12.38 16.59 -5.65
C SER A 21 -11.15 15.79 -5.23
N ALA A 22 -10.56 15.05 -6.17
CA ALA A 22 -9.29 14.38 -5.91
C ALA A 22 -8.28 15.44 -5.46
N ASP A 23 -7.55 15.16 -4.39
CA ASP A 23 -6.49 16.03 -3.93
C ASP A 23 -5.46 16.25 -5.04
N PRO A 24 -4.80 17.40 -5.13
CA PRO A 24 -3.86 17.69 -6.20
C PRO A 24 -2.73 16.65 -6.24
N ALA A 25 -2.39 16.14 -7.40
CA ALA A 25 -1.28 15.19 -7.60
C ALA A 25 0.09 15.73 -7.18
N GLY A 26 0.20 17.02 -6.93
CA GLY A 26 1.44 17.71 -6.53
C GLY A 26 1.69 17.81 -5.03
N VAL A 27 0.85 17.20 -4.17
CA VAL A 27 1.07 17.14 -2.72
C VAL A 27 1.35 15.72 -2.27
N VAL A 28 2.08 15.59 -1.15
CA VAL A 28 2.39 14.27 -0.58
C VAL A 28 1.30 13.86 0.40
N HIS A 29 0.64 12.75 0.14
CA HIS A 29 -0.14 12.03 1.12
C HIS A 29 0.76 11.06 1.89
N TYR A 30 1.22 11.48 3.07
CA TYR A 30 2.13 10.66 3.84
C TYR A 30 1.37 9.62 4.69
N ALA A 31 1.63 8.34 4.44
CA ALA A 31 1.12 7.22 5.23
C ALA A 31 2.22 6.72 6.17
N LYS A 32 2.07 6.94 7.49
CA LYS A 32 3.08 6.48 8.46
C LYS A 32 2.99 4.96 8.65
N PRO A 33 4.05 4.21 8.29
CA PRO A 33 4.11 2.78 8.56
C PRO A 33 4.10 2.49 10.07
N ALA A 34 3.55 1.34 10.45
CA ALA A 34 3.67 0.84 11.81
C ALA A 34 5.09 0.32 12.05
N ASP A 35 5.64 0.63 13.21
CA ASP A 35 6.83 -0.01 13.75
C ASP A 35 6.83 0.07 15.29
N SER A 36 7.53 -0.85 15.96
CA SER A 36 7.52 -0.95 17.42
C SER A 36 8.15 0.26 18.11
N SER A 37 9.09 0.95 17.47
CA SER A 37 9.72 2.14 18.02
C SER A 37 8.79 3.35 17.97
N PHE A 38 8.00 3.46 16.91
CA PHE A 38 6.98 4.50 16.75
C PHE A 38 5.76 4.27 17.66
N ASP A 39 5.37 3.02 17.91
CA ASP A 39 4.20 2.67 18.72
C ASP A 39 4.24 3.32 20.11
N ARG A 40 5.40 3.37 20.74
CA ARG A 40 5.55 4.04 22.06
C ARG A 40 5.22 5.53 22.02
N TYR A 41 5.42 6.20 20.87
CA TYR A 41 5.07 7.62 20.71
C TYR A 41 3.61 7.82 20.29
N SER A 42 3.03 6.87 19.56
CA SER A 42 1.69 6.99 19.02
C SER A 42 0.59 6.46 19.95
N GLN A 43 0.92 5.53 20.87
CA GLN A 43 -0.03 5.00 21.85
C GLN A 43 -0.39 6.03 22.94
N HIS A 44 0.59 6.80 23.42
CA HIS A 44 0.41 7.79 24.49
C HIS A 44 1.10 9.13 24.13
N PRO A 45 0.73 9.77 23.01
CA PRO A 45 1.38 11.00 22.56
C PRO A 45 0.96 12.18 23.40
N THR A 46 1.86 13.17 23.55
CA THR A 46 1.52 14.49 24.06
C THR A 46 0.55 15.22 23.12
N ALA A 47 -0.14 16.24 23.60
CA ALA A 47 -1.04 17.04 22.78
C ALA A 47 -0.32 17.69 21.56
N ALA A 48 0.93 18.11 21.73
CA ALA A 48 1.75 18.66 20.65
C ALA A 48 2.05 17.60 19.58
N GLN A 49 2.44 16.39 20.00
CA GLN A 49 2.67 15.26 19.09
C GLN A 49 1.40 14.83 18.33
N GLN A 50 0.24 14.79 19.03
CA GLN A 50 -1.04 14.51 18.38
C GLN A 50 -1.36 15.55 17.29
N SER A 51 -1.17 16.85 17.62
CA SER A 51 -1.42 17.94 16.68
C SER A 51 -0.50 17.85 15.46
N TRP A 52 0.80 17.59 15.70
CA TRP A 52 1.79 17.45 14.65
C TRP A 52 1.42 16.25 13.72
N MET A 53 1.17 15.06 14.29
CA MET A 53 0.81 13.87 13.51
C MET A 53 -0.48 14.05 12.71
N ARG A 54 -1.51 14.73 13.29
CA ARG A 54 -2.73 15.04 12.55
C ARG A 54 -2.52 16.00 11.39
N ALA A 55 -1.55 16.90 11.49
CA ALA A 55 -1.23 17.85 10.43
C ALA A 55 -0.43 17.22 9.28
N HIS A 56 0.46 16.25 9.58
CA HIS A 56 1.43 15.74 8.61
C HIS A 56 1.10 14.35 8.07
N TYR A 57 0.39 13.51 8.84
CA TYR A 57 0.05 12.17 8.39
C TYR A 57 -1.35 12.14 7.75
N TRP A 58 -1.40 11.71 6.50
CA TRP A 58 -2.66 11.43 5.83
C TRP A 58 -3.30 10.16 6.39
N ARG A 59 -2.50 9.11 6.59
CA ARG A 59 -2.89 7.83 7.23
C ARG A 59 -1.80 7.36 8.18
N MET A 60 -2.18 6.45 9.07
CA MET A 60 -1.27 5.77 9.99
C MET A 60 -1.65 4.30 10.06
N ARG A 61 -0.68 3.41 9.83
CA ARG A 61 -0.86 1.98 10.04
C ARG A 61 -0.66 1.63 11.52
N ALA A 62 -1.53 0.80 12.10
CA ALA A 62 -1.44 0.34 13.49
C ALA A 62 -1.28 -1.18 13.54
N TYR A 63 -0.29 -1.69 14.29
CA TYR A 63 -0.08 -3.13 14.43
C TYR A 63 -1.10 -3.82 15.33
N SER A 64 -1.51 -3.17 16.40
CA SER A 64 -2.37 -3.79 17.41
C SER A 64 -3.79 -3.20 17.37
N PRO A 65 -4.75 -3.90 16.74
CA PRO A 65 -6.10 -3.37 16.62
C PRO A 65 -6.89 -3.42 17.93
N TYR A 66 -6.53 -4.29 18.89
CA TYR A 66 -7.38 -4.56 20.05
C TYR A 66 -7.18 -3.60 21.21
N PHE A 67 -6.02 -2.96 21.32
CA PHE A 67 -5.66 -2.10 22.43
C PHE A 67 -5.07 -0.77 21.96
N ASP A 68 -5.35 -0.40 20.73
CA ASP A 68 -4.74 0.77 20.12
C ASP A 68 -5.49 2.04 20.51
N SER A 69 -4.84 2.87 21.35
CA SER A 69 -5.39 4.16 21.79
C SER A 69 -5.41 5.23 20.70
N ARG A 70 -4.76 5.00 19.54
CA ARG A 70 -4.73 5.95 18.42
C ARG A 70 -6.09 6.33 17.92
N THR A 71 -7.05 5.41 17.89
CA THR A 71 -8.42 5.68 17.44
C THR A 71 -9.12 6.79 18.23
N GLY A 72 -8.76 6.98 19.50
CA GLY A 72 -9.32 8.04 20.34
C GLY A 72 -8.88 9.45 19.96
N TRP A 73 -7.76 9.61 19.26
CA TRP A 73 -7.23 10.91 18.85
C TRP A 73 -6.87 11.01 17.37
N TYR A 74 -6.77 9.89 16.64
CA TYR A 74 -6.46 9.83 15.22
C TYR A 74 -7.39 8.89 14.47
N GLY A 75 -8.54 9.40 14.00
CA GLY A 75 -9.57 8.59 13.34
C GLY A 75 -9.26 8.18 11.89
N ARG A 76 -8.03 8.41 11.41
CA ARG A 76 -7.59 8.08 10.05
C ARG A 76 -6.60 6.91 10.02
N ALA A 77 -6.52 6.11 11.07
CA ALA A 77 -5.65 4.95 11.12
C ALA A 77 -6.26 3.72 10.45
N TRP A 78 -5.43 2.91 9.83
CA TRP A 78 -5.74 1.53 9.45
C TRP A 78 -5.24 0.60 10.54
N PHE A 79 -6.01 -0.42 10.90
CA PHE A 79 -5.44 -1.51 11.67
C PHE A 79 -4.77 -2.53 10.74
N TYR A 80 -3.68 -3.12 11.21
CA TYR A 80 -2.93 -4.16 10.51
C TYR A 80 -3.53 -5.53 10.80
N LYS A 81 -3.70 -6.32 9.77
CA LYS A 81 -4.07 -7.73 9.91
C LYS A 81 -3.52 -8.53 8.74
N ASP A 82 -2.73 -9.54 9.08
CA ASP A 82 -2.24 -10.50 8.11
C ASP A 82 -3.37 -11.36 7.54
N SER A 83 -3.33 -11.66 6.25
CA SER A 83 -4.38 -12.40 5.56
C SER A 83 -4.45 -13.87 5.95
N TYR A 84 -3.31 -14.51 6.26
CA TYR A 84 -3.27 -15.94 6.56
C TYR A 84 -2.31 -16.36 7.69
N ALA A 85 -1.93 -15.43 8.58
CA ALA A 85 -1.12 -15.78 9.73
C ALA A 85 -1.95 -16.30 10.91
N ILE A 86 -1.52 -17.43 11.46
CA ILE A 86 -1.92 -17.92 12.78
C ILE A 86 -0.67 -18.01 13.65
N TYR A 87 -0.56 -17.08 14.62
CA TYR A 87 0.64 -17.03 15.48
C TYR A 87 0.82 -18.29 16.32
N ARG A 88 2.06 -18.79 16.36
CA ARG A 88 2.43 -19.92 17.22
C ARG A 88 2.15 -19.57 18.69
N GLY A 89 1.59 -20.54 19.41
CA GLY A 89 1.25 -20.35 20.83
C GLY A 89 0.01 -19.53 21.11
N SER A 90 -0.65 -18.95 20.07
CA SER A 90 -1.93 -18.27 20.25
C SER A 90 -3.06 -19.22 20.61
N ASP A 91 -4.13 -18.68 21.21
CA ASP A 91 -5.37 -19.43 21.46
C ASP A 91 -5.94 -19.96 20.14
N LEU A 92 -5.92 -19.16 19.09
CA LEU A 92 -6.37 -19.53 17.74
C LEU A 92 -5.69 -20.81 17.23
N ALA A 93 -4.36 -20.91 17.41
CA ALA A 93 -3.62 -22.11 16.99
C ALA A 93 -3.96 -23.36 17.80
N ARG A 94 -4.39 -23.19 19.08
CA ARG A 94 -4.78 -24.27 19.97
C ARG A 94 -6.23 -24.71 19.74
N GLU A 95 -7.12 -23.77 19.56
CA GLU A 95 -8.57 -24.01 19.46
C GLU A 95 -8.97 -24.45 18.05
N HIS A 96 -8.24 -23.98 17.03
CA HIS A 96 -8.54 -24.25 15.62
C HIS A 96 -7.34 -24.84 14.84
N PRO A 97 -6.76 -25.97 15.28
CA PRO A 97 -5.61 -26.57 14.60
C PRO A 97 -5.92 -27.00 13.17
N GLY A 98 -7.21 -27.27 12.85
CA GLY A 98 -7.66 -27.61 11.50
C GLY A 98 -7.67 -26.44 10.51
N TRP A 99 -7.43 -25.20 10.96
CA TRP A 99 -7.26 -24.05 10.08
C TRP A 99 -5.80 -23.85 9.63
N ILE A 100 -4.87 -24.57 10.23
CA ILE A 100 -3.46 -24.53 9.84
C ILE A 100 -3.24 -25.46 8.65
N LEU A 101 -2.53 -24.99 7.63
CA LEU A 101 -2.12 -25.81 6.50
C LEU A 101 -1.10 -26.87 6.93
N HIS A 102 -1.23 -28.05 6.32
CA HIS A 102 -0.35 -29.19 6.58
C HIS A 102 0.22 -29.75 5.27
N ASP A 103 1.34 -30.42 5.36
CA ASP A 103 1.86 -31.25 4.28
C ASP A 103 1.11 -32.60 4.18
N SER A 104 1.52 -33.44 3.24
CA SER A 104 0.94 -34.80 3.05
C SER A 104 1.21 -35.76 4.21
N ARG A 105 2.14 -35.43 5.11
CA ARG A 105 2.50 -36.22 6.29
C ARG A 105 1.84 -35.70 7.57
N GLY A 106 1.09 -34.62 7.49
CA GLY A 106 0.43 -34.00 8.62
C GLY A 106 1.30 -32.98 9.40
N ASN A 107 2.47 -32.61 8.91
CA ASN A 107 3.28 -31.55 9.52
C ASN A 107 2.67 -30.19 9.27
N ARG A 108 2.61 -29.34 10.32
CA ARG A 108 2.15 -27.96 10.20
C ARG A 108 3.10 -27.14 9.35
N LEU A 109 2.54 -26.25 8.56
CA LEU A 109 3.29 -25.37 7.67
C LEU A 109 3.23 -23.91 8.13
N TYR A 110 4.21 -23.13 7.72
CA TYR A 110 4.47 -21.80 8.19
C TYR A 110 4.47 -20.79 7.04
N ILE A 111 4.23 -19.52 7.36
CA ILE A 111 4.64 -18.40 6.52
C ILE A 111 6.16 -18.29 6.62
N PRO A 112 6.91 -18.18 5.48
CA PRO A 112 8.37 -18.13 5.49
C PRO A 112 8.90 -16.75 5.89
N PHE A 113 8.60 -16.33 7.11
CA PHE A 113 9.04 -15.06 7.70
C PHE A 113 9.69 -15.33 9.06
N ASP A 114 10.83 -14.69 9.33
CA ASP A 114 11.58 -14.77 10.60
C ASP A 114 11.77 -16.20 11.11
N CYS A 115 12.13 -17.11 10.19
CA CYS A 115 12.27 -18.54 10.48
C CYS A 115 13.63 -18.83 11.09
N HIS A 116 13.65 -19.48 12.26
CA HIS A 116 14.84 -19.93 12.98
C HIS A 116 14.63 -21.36 13.50
N ASP A 117 15.68 -22.15 13.49
CA ASP A 117 15.70 -23.52 14.05
C ASP A 117 14.55 -24.43 13.55
N GLY A 118 14.24 -24.34 12.27
CA GLY A 118 13.19 -25.17 11.64
C GLY A 118 11.76 -24.74 11.98
N THR A 119 11.56 -23.55 12.55
CA THR A 119 10.25 -22.98 12.85
C THR A 119 10.17 -21.51 12.46
N CYS A 120 8.94 -21.00 12.27
CA CYS A 120 8.67 -19.58 12.08
C CYS A 120 7.61 -19.11 13.10
N PRO A 121 7.49 -17.80 13.37
CA PRO A 121 6.51 -17.27 14.33
C PRO A 121 5.05 -17.55 13.95
N GLN A 122 4.76 -17.73 12.66
CA GLN A 122 3.42 -17.80 12.13
C GLN A 122 3.20 -19.10 11.33
N TYR A 123 2.12 -19.81 11.67
CA TYR A 123 1.60 -20.88 10.83
C TYR A 123 0.83 -20.26 9.64
N ALA A 124 0.88 -20.93 8.49
CA ALA A 124 0.08 -20.58 7.34
C ALA A 124 -1.35 -21.10 7.51
N ALA A 125 -2.33 -20.23 7.49
CA ALA A 125 -3.74 -20.59 7.55
C ALA A 125 -4.27 -21.10 6.21
N ASP A 126 -5.30 -21.94 6.26
CA ASP A 126 -6.05 -22.39 5.11
C ASP A 126 -7.05 -21.30 4.66
N ILE A 127 -6.60 -20.41 3.78
CA ILE A 127 -7.44 -19.36 3.19
C ILE A 127 -8.62 -19.88 2.37
N GLY A 128 -8.67 -21.16 2.05
CA GLY A 128 -9.82 -21.82 1.41
C GLY A 128 -10.89 -22.26 2.42
N SER A 129 -10.61 -22.20 3.73
CA SER A 129 -11.56 -22.56 4.80
C SER A 129 -12.56 -21.43 5.04
N GLN A 130 -13.85 -21.68 4.80
CA GLN A 130 -14.89 -20.68 5.08
C GLN A 130 -14.93 -20.31 6.56
N ALA A 131 -14.77 -21.26 7.46
CA ALA A 131 -14.76 -20.99 8.92
C ALA A 131 -13.61 -20.06 9.33
N PHE A 132 -12.41 -20.20 8.73
CA PHE A 132 -11.31 -19.27 8.95
C PHE A 132 -11.63 -17.88 8.43
N ARG A 133 -12.17 -17.76 7.20
CA ARG A 133 -12.57 -16.48 6.60
C ARG A 133 -13.63 -15.76 7.43
N ASP A 134 -14.67 -16.49 7.88
CA ASP A 134 -15.73 -15.94 8.71
C ASP A 134 -15.20 -15.40 10.03
N TYR A 135 -14.31 -16.15 10.69
CA TYR A 135 -13.61 -15.72 11.89
C TYR A 135 -12.79 -14.45 11.63
N TRP A 136 -11.97 -14.45 10.57
CA TRP A 136 -11.11 -13.33 10.20
C TRP A 136 -11.94 -12.06 9.96
N ILE A 137 -13.04 -12.16 9.20
CA ILE A 137 -13.95 -11.06 8.90
C ILE A 137 -14.67 -10.56 10.16
N ALA A 138 -15.09 -11.46 11.05
CA ALA A 138 -15.72 -11.06 12.31
C ALA A 138 -14.78 -10.23 13.17
N HIS A 139 -13.50 -10.62 13.27
CA HIS A 139 -12.47 -9.85 13.98
C HIS A 139 -12.20 -8.50 13.30
N ALA A 140 -12.15 -8.47 11.97
CA ALA A 140 -11.98 -7.21 11.23
C ALA A 140 -13.13 -6.22 11.52
N LYS A 141 -14.38 -6.69 11.59
CA LYS A 141 -15.53 -5.87 11.97
C LYS A 141 -15.42 -5.33 13.40
N GLN A 142 -14.95 -6.15 14.35
CA GLN A 142 -14.74 -5.71 15.74
C GLN A 142 -13.68 -4.60 15.82
N SER A 143 -12.57 -4.74 15.09
CA SER A 143 -11.51 -3.73 15.05
C SER A 143 -12.01 -2.42 14.43
N LEU A 144 -12.71 -2.48 13.31
CA LEU A 144 -13.30 -1.29 12.68
C LEU A 144 -14.29 -0.56 13.60
N ALA A 145 -15.06 -1.30 14.41
CA ALA A 145 -15.97 -0.71 15.38
C ALA A 145 -15.26 0.10 16.48
N GLN A 146 -13.94 -0.05 16.64
CA GLN A 146 -13.12 0.75 17.56
C GLN A 146 -12.75 2.13 17.01
N GLY A 147 -13.07 2.44 15.74
CA GLY A 147 -12.86 3.76 15.14
C GLY A 147 -11.73 3.85 14.11
N TYR A 148 -11.22 2.72 13.62
CA TYR A 148 -10.31 2.69 12.50
C TYR A 148 -11.02 3.11 11.20
N ALA A 149 -10.32 3.86 10.34
CA ALA A 149 -10.82 4.24 9.01
C ALA A 149 -10.90 3.06 8.04
N GLY A 150 -10.04 2.06 8.25
CA GLY A 150 -9.93 0.92 7.36
C GLY A 150 -8.99 -0.15 7.90
N ILE A 151 -8.60 -1.02 6.98
CA ILE A 151 -7.75 -2.17 7.26
C ILE A 151 -6.59 -2.25 6.29
N PHE A 152 -5.40 -2.50 6.83
CA PHE A 152 -4.22 -2.88 6.09
C PHE A 152 -4.10 -4.41 6.14
N VAL A 153 -4.36 -5.06 5.00
CA VAL A 153 -4.28 -6.52 4.85
C VAL A 153 -2.88 -6.87 4.36
N ASP A 154 -2.11 -7.49 5.24
CA ASP A 154 -0.76 -7.92 4.90
C ASP A 154 -0.73 -9.31 4.26
N ASP A 155 0.38 -9.63 3.60
CA ASP A 155 0.64 -10.92 2.94
C ASP A 155 -0.48 -11.33 1.94
N VAL A 156 -1.03 -10.39 1.19
CA VAL A 156 -1.96 -10.70 0.10
C VAL A 156 -1.18 -11.30 -1.07
N ASN A 157 -0.58 -12.46 -0.80
CA ASN A 157 0.34 -13.12 -1.71
C ASN A 157 -0.39 -13.98 -2.74
N MET A 158 -0.39 -13.55 -3.99
CA MET A 158 -0.89 -14.35 -5.12
C MET A 158 0.10 -15.42 -5.59
N LEU A 159 1.28 -15.48 -4.99
CA LEU A 159 2.20 -16.63 -5.00
C LEU A 159 2.05 -17.39 -3.69
N MET A 160 2.05 -18.72 -3.76
CA MET A 160 1.91 -19.56 -2.58
C MET A 160 3.20 -19.53 -1.74
N ARG A 161 3.19 -18.73 -0.66
CA ARG A 161 4.32 -18.60 0.27
C ARG A 161 4.04 -19.42 1.54
N VAL A 162 4.33 -20.72 1.47
CA VAL A 162 4.14 -21.68 2.56
C VAL A 162 5.40 -22.53 2.69
N SER A 163 5.90 -22.77 3.88
CA SER A 163 7.18 -23.46 4.13
C SER A 163 7.14 -24.44 5.29
N TYR A 164 8.19 -25.29 5.40
CA TYR A 164 8.41 -26.17 6.54
C TYR A 164 9.02 -25.50 7.78
N GLY A 165 9.21 -24.21 7.78
CA GLY A 165 9.91 -23.49 8.84
C GLY A 165 11.41 -23.28 8.58
N ASN A 166 11.88 -23.60 7.38
CA ASN A 166 13.26 -23.43 6.92
C ASN A 166 13.41 -22.36 5.82
N GLY A 167 12.34 -21.58 5.56
CA GLY A 167 12.31 -20.57 4.52
C GLY A 167 12.08 -21.11 3.10
N HIS A 168 12.10 -22.42 2.88
CA HIS A 168 11.84 -23.01 1.55
C HIS A 168 10.35 -23.24 1.34
N ASN A 169 9.83 -22.77 0.21
CA ASN A 169 8.44 -22.95 -0.16
C ASN A 169 8.10 -24.42 -0.44
N VAL A 170 6.91 -24.84 -0.02
CA VAL A 170 6.33 -26.16 -0.23
C VAL A 170 4.84 -26.05 -0.53
N ALA A 171 4.34 -26.94 -1.39
CA ALA A 171 2.91 -27.05 -1.62
C ALA A 171 2.23 -27.78 -0.46
N PRO A 172 1.28 -27.14 0.27
CA PRO A 172 0.50 -27.82 1.29
C PRO A 172 -0.45 -28.86 0.65
N ARG A 173 -0.94 -29.78 1.48
CA ARG A 173 -2.08 -30.60 1.09
C ARG A 173 -3.35 -29.75 1.09
N ASP A 174 -4.04 -29.65 -0.03
CA ASP A 174 -5.34 -28.99 -0.10
C ASP A 174 -6.40 -29.84 0.60
N PRO A 175 -7.02 -29.38 1.70
CA PRO A 175 -8.02 -30.16 2.44
C PRO A 175 -9.26 -30.54 1.62
N ARG A 176 -9.59 -29.76 0.59
CA ARG A 176 -10.79 -29.98 -0.25
C ARG A 176 -10.60 -31.07 -1.31
N THR A 177 -9.37 -31.24 -1.76
CA THR A 177 -9.06 -32.22 -2.81
C THR A 177 -8.25 -33.41 -2.30
N GLY A 178 -7.60 -33.27 -1.13
CA GLY A 178 -6.68 -34.24 -0.57
C GLY A 178 -5.36 -34.36 -1.32
N ARG A 179 -5.11 -33.53 -2.33
CA ARG A 179 -3.90 -33.49 -3.17
C ARG A 179 -3.03 -32.30 -2.80
N ALA A 180 -1.83 -32.21 -3.37
CA ALA A 180 -1.01 -31.00 -3.26
C ALA A 180 -1.75 -29.80 -3.83
N MET A 181 -1.77 -28.69 -3.09
CA MET A 181 -2.38 -27.44 -3.54
C MET A 181 -1.59 -26.88 -4.73
N THR A 182 -2.29 -26.44 -5.76
CA THR A 182 -1.68 -25.78 -6.93
C THR A 182 -1.65 -24.27 -6.74
N GLU A 183 -0.72 -23.59 -7.42
CA GLU A 183 -0.69 -22.10 -7.47
C GLU A 183 -2.03 -21.51 -7.93
N SER A 184 -2.70 -22.16 -8.90
CA SER A 184 -4.01 -21.72 -9.38
C SER A 184 -5.10 -21.87 -8.32
N ALA A 185 -5.07 -22.93 -7.51
CA ALA A 185 -6.01 -23.10 -6.39
C ALA A 185 -5.75 -22.06 -5.31
N TRP A 186 -4.48 -21.82 -4.96
CA TRP A 186 -4.08 -20.77 -4.01
C TRP A 186 -4.58 -19.39 -4.44
N ARG A 187 -4.29 -18.97 -5.68
CA ARG A 187 -4.76 -17.68 -6.23
C ARG A 187 -6.27 -17.52 -6.17
N ARG A 188 -7.00 -18.58 -6.52
CA ARG A 188 -8.46 -18.56 -6.44
C ARG A 188 -8.93 -18.36 -5.00
N TYR A 189 -8.38 -19.10 -4.03
CA TYR A 189 -8.76 -18.99 -2.63
C TYR A 189 -8.42 -17.60 -2.05
N MET A 190 -7.26 -17.06 -2.38
CA MET A 190 -6.87 -15.71 -1.96
C MET A 190 -7.81 -14.66 -2.57
N ALA A 191 -8.06 -14.72 -3.88
CA ALA A 191 -8.98 -13.79 -4.55
C ALA A 191 -10.41 -13.88 -3.99
N ASP A 192 -10.92 -15.10 -3.77
CA ASP A 192 -12.24 -15.30 -3.15
C ASP A 192 -12.29 -14.68 -1.76
N PHE A 193 -11.23 -14.84 -0.97
CA PHE A 193 -11.15 -14.28 0.38
C PHE A 193 -11.12 -12.74 0.37
N MET A 194 -10.30 -12.11 -0.47
CA MET A 194 -10.25 -10.64 -0.58
C MET A 194 -11.60 -10.06 -1.05
N VAL A 195 -12.25 -10.71 -2.02
CA VAL A 195 -13.59 -10.31 -2.47
C VAL A 195 -14.64 -10.46 -1.35
N GLU A 196 -14.54 -11.50 -0.52
CA GLU A 196 -15.42 -11.66 0.65
C GLU A 196 -15.18 -10.57 1.70
N ILE A 197 -13.92 -10.19 1.96
CA ILE A 197 -13.59 -9.07 2.86
C ILE A 197 -14.24 -7.77 2.34
N ARG A 198 -14.03 -7.42 1.06
CA ARG A 198 -14.63 -6.22 0.46
C ARG A 198 -16.16 -6.23 0.57
N ARG A 199 -16.78 -7.36 0.28
CA ARG A 199 -18.25 -7.52 0.37
C ARG A 199 -18.77 -7.37 1.80
N ALA A 200 -18.01 -7.86 2.78
CA ALA A 200 -18.36 -7.79 4.20
C ALA A 200 -18.08 -6.42 4.82
N LEU A 201 -17.15 -5.63 4.25
CA LEU A 201 -16.66 -4.34 4.71
C LEU A 201 -16.77 -3.26 3.61
N PRO A 202 -17.96 -3.00 3.05
CA PRO A 202 -18.12 -2.18 1.84
C PRO A 202 -17.78 -0.70 2.03
N LYS A 203 -17.68 -0.23 3.27
CA LYS A 203 -17.39 1.17 3.62
C LYS A 203 -15.99 1.37 4.20
N ALA A 204 -15.27 0.31 4.52
CA ALA A 204 -13.92 0.40 5.04
C ALA A 204 -12.94 0.68 3.90
N GLU A 205 -11.96 1.52 4.15
CA GLU A 205 -10.80 1.64 3.28
C GLU A 205 -9.95 0.37 3.42
N ILE A 206 -9.67 -0.31 2.33
CA ILE A 206 -8.92 -1.58 2.32
C ILE A 206 -7.62 -1.38 1.55
N VAL A 207 -6.52 -1.66 2.23
CA VAL A 207 -5.17 -1.68 1.64
C VAL A 207 -4.73 -3.13 1.53
N HIS A 208 -4.24 -3.54 0.36
CA HIS A 208 -3.57 -4.83 0.20
C HIS A 208 -2.06 -4.61 0.06
N ASN A 209 -1.26 -5.25 0.93
CA ASN A 209 0.14 -5.48 0.65
C ASN A 209 0.25 -6.65 -0.33
N ALA A 210 0.33 -6.33 -1.63
CA ALA A 210 0.25 -7.27 -2.73
C ALA A 210 1.51 -7.27 -3.60
N ILE A 211 1.83 -8.43 -4.20
CA ILE A 211 3.01 -8.58 -5.05
C ILE A 211 2.70 -8.10 -6.46
N TRP A 212 3.13 -6.89 -6.82
CA TRP A 212 2.88 -6.24 -8.11
C TRP A 212 3.44 -7.02 -9.32
N PHE A 213 4.57 -7.71 -9.19
CA PHE A 213 5.24 -8.42 -10.29
C PHE A 213 4.64 -9.80 -10.63
N VAL A 214 3.60 -10.23 -9.96
CA VAL A 214 2.86 -11.45 -10.35
C VAL A 214 2.11 -11.24 -11.68
N GLY A 215 1.72 -10.00 -11.92
CA GLY A 215 1.06 -9.59 -13.15
C GLY A 215 -0.46 -9.72 -13.09
N ASP A 216 -1.11 -8.62 -13.40
CA ASP A 216 -2.56 -8.47 -13.45
C ASP A 216 -3.20 -9.04 -14.74
N GLY A 217 -2.44 -9.77 -15.55
CA GLY A 217 -2.98 -10.60 -16.63
C GLY A 217 -3.79 -11.81 -16.14
N ASP A 218 -3.50 -12.33 -14.94
CA ASP A 218 -4.26 -13.40 -14.31
C ASP A 218 -5.61 -12.89 -13.79
N PRO A 219 -6.74 -13.54 -14.15
CA PRO A 219 -8.06 -13.12 -13.69
C PRO A 219 -8.24 -13.11 -12.18
N GLN A 220 -7.54 -13.99 -11.43
CA GLN A 220 -7.64 -14.04 -9.98
C GLN A 220 -6.87 -12.88 -9.36
N VAL A 221 -5.71 -12.50 -9.93
CA VAL A 221 -4.96 -11.31 -9.51
C VAL A 221 -5.82 -10.05 -9.71
N ARG A 222 -6.48 -9.89 -10.87
CA ARG A 222 -7.40 -8.76 -11.06
C ARG A 222 -8.56 -8.71 -10.06
N ARG A 223 -9.12 -9.87 -9.71
CA ARG A 223 -10.19 -9.95 -8.71
C ARG A 223 -9.72 -9.56 -7.32
N GLU A 224 -8.51 -9.96 -6.97
CA GLU A 224 -7.87 -9.61 -5.71
C GLU A 224 -7.60 -8.12 -5.64
N LEU A 225 -6.93 -7.55 -6.65
CA LEU A 225 -6.62 -6.12 -6.73
C LEU A 225 -7.89 -5.26 -6.65
N GLY A 226 -8.91 -5.56 -7.45
CA GLY A 226 -10.20 -4.84 -7.44
C GLY A 226 -11.02 -4.98 -6.15
N ALA A 227 -10.53 -5.70 -5.15
CA ALA A 227 -11.11 -5.73 -3.81
C ALA A 227 -10.48 -4.71 -2.85
N ALA A 228 -9.39 -4.05 -3.23
CA ALA A 228 -8.72 -3.01 -2.46
C ALA A 228 -9.13 -1.60 -2.91
N ASP A 229 -8.85 -0.59 -2.09
CA ASP A 229 -8.86 0.83 -2.45
C ASP A 229 -7.44 1.31 -2.76
N LEU A 230 -6.44 0.69 -2.09
CA LEU A 230 -5.03 0.99 -2.29
C LEU A 230 -4.21 -0.31 -2.33
N ILE A 231 -3.20 -0.32 -3.18
CA ILE A 231 -2.22 -1.39 -3.25
C ILE A 231 -0.88 -0.88 -2.71
N GLU A 232 -0.39 -1.48 -1.64
CA GLU A 232 0.95 -1.19 -1.16
C GLU A 232 2.00 -1.87 -2.04
N ILE A 233 2.96 -1.09 -2.45
CA ILE A 233 4.18 -1.53 -3.13
C ILE A 233 5.29 -1.48 -2.10
N GLU A 234 5.50 -2.62 -1.42
CA GLU A 234 6.52 -2.75 -0.38
C GLU A 234 7.89 -2.42 -0.94
N ARG A 235 8.66 -1.59 -0.22
CA ARG A 235 9.95 -0.99 -0.58
C ARG A 235 9.89 0.04 -1.70
N GLY A 236 8.69 0.38 -2.21
CA GLY A 236 8.52 1.43 -3.20
C GLY A 236 9.35 1.21 -4.47
N ILE A 237 9.74 2.31 -5.11
CA ILE A 237 10.63 2.27 -6.27
C ILE A 237 12.13 2.17 -5.90
N GLU A 238 12.46 2.29 -4.63
CA GLU A 238 13.82 2.13 -4.07
C GLU A 238 14.22 0.67 -3.90
N ASP A 239 13.30 -0.28 -4.06
CA ASP A 239 13.64 -1.69 -3.96
C ASP A 239 14.81 -2.03 -4.88
N SER A 240 15.91 -2.50 -4.30
CA SER A 240 17.12 -2.91 -5.02
C SER A 240 16.89 -4.02 -6.04
N GLY A 241 15.76 -4.72 -5.96
CA GLY A 241 15.29 -5.69 -6.94
C GLY A 241 14.81 -5.06 -8.25
N ILE A 242 14.36 -3.80 -8.22
CA ILE A 242 13.90 -3.09 -9.41
C ILE A 242 15.08 -2.74 -10.33
N LYS A 243 14.90 -3.00 -11.60
CA LYS A 243 15.88 -2.71 -12.68
C LYS A 243 15.32 -1.62 -13.59
N GLY A 244 16.15 -1.04 -14.44
CA GLY A 244 15.66 -0.19 -15.53
C GLY A 244 14.93 -1.00 -16.60
N GLY A 245 14.11 -0.29 -17.39
CA GLY A 245 13.37 -0.84 -18.53
C GLY A 245 12.14 -1.68 -18.19
N ASP A 246 11.73 -2.53 -19.14
CA ASP A 246 10.43 -3.20 -19.20
C ASP A 246 10.43 -4.69 -18.79
N GLY A 247 11.52 -5.18 -18.20
CA GLY A 247 11.60 -6.55 -17.68
C GLY A 247 10.60 -6.79 -16.53
N ARG A 248 10.42 -8.06 -16.15
CA ARG A 248 9.49 -8.45 -15.06
C ARG A 248 9.63 -7.61 -13.77
N TYR A 249 10.85 -7.20 -13.45
CA TYR A 249 11.18 -6.35 -12.31
C TYR A 249 11.65 -4.96 -12.80
N GLY A 250 11.26 -4.56 -13.99
CA GLY A 250 11.62 -3.29 -14.58
C GLY A 250 10.80 -2.13 -14.02
N LEU A 251 11.42 -0.95 -13.96
CA LEU A 251 10.74 0.27 -13.53
C LEU A 251 9.54 0.58 -14.43
N ASP A 252 9.70 0.44 -15.77
CA ASP A 252 8.61 0.67 -16.73
C ASP A 252 7.42 -0.28 -16.48
N THR A 253 7.71 -1.54 -16.11
CA THR A 253 6.68 -2.52 -15.79
C THR A 253 5.93 -2.14 -14.51
N LEU A 254 6.65 -1.67 -13.48
CA LEU A 254 6.05 -1.16 -12.25
C LEU A 254 5.21 0.10 -12.52
N LEU A 255 5.75 1.06 -13.25
CA LEU A 255 5.02 2.28 -13.62
C LEU A 255 3.75 1.97 -14.42
N GLY A 256 3.83 1.02 -15.35
CA GLY A 256 2.67 0.55 -16.11
C GLY A 256 1.64 -0.22 -15.26
N PHE A 257 2.10 -0.95 -14.23
CA PHE A 257 1.19 -1.55 -13.24
C PHE A 257 0.42 -0.46 -12.47
N ILE A 258 1.11 0.58 -12.00
CA ILE A 258 0.48 1.70 -11.30
C ILE A 258 -0.56 2.41 -12.17
N ASP A 259 -0.24 2.66 -13.46
CA ASP A 259 -1.21 3.27 -14.38
C ASP A 259 -2.50 2.46 -14.52
N ARG A 260 -2.38 1.13 -14.57
CA ARG A 260 -3.56 0.27 -14.63
C ARG A 260 -4.38 0.29 -13.34
N ARG A 261 -3.71 0.42 -12.17
CA ARG A 261 -4.42 0.59 -10.89
C ARG A 261 -5.23 1.89 -10.88
N HIS A 262 -4.62 3.00 -11.33
CA HIS A 262 -5.32 4.27 -11.48
C HIS A 262 -6.50 4.20 -12.47
N ALA A 263 -6.32 3.49 -13.60
CA ALA A 263 -7.39 3.30 -14.58
C ALA A 263 -8.58 2.47 -14.01
N ASP A 264 -8.31 1.58 -13.08
CA ASP A 264 -9.31 0.78 -12.36
C ASP A 264 -9.91 1.54 -11.15
N GLY A 265 -9.41 2.75 -10.83
CA GLY A 265 -9.90 3.60 -9.74
C GLY A 265 -9.24 3.34 -8.38
N GLU A 266 -8.17 2.57 -8.34
CA GLU A 266 -7.39 2.27 -7.14
C GLU A 266 -6.21 3.21 -7.01
N GLY A 267 -5.77 3.49 -5.78
CA GLY A 267 -4.50 4.18 -5.51
C GLY A 267 -3.37 3.20 -5.18
N VAL A 268 -2.15 3.72 -5.07
CA VAL A 268 -1.00 2.96 -4.60
C VAL A 268 -0.33 3.62 -3.40
N ILE A 269 0.30 2.82 -2.56
CA ILE A 269 1.20 3.28 -1.51
C ILE A 269 2.61 2.87 -1.91
N LEU A 270 3.50 3.83 -2.14
CA LEU A 270 4.92 3.57 -2.30
C LEU A 270 5.54 3.55 -0.89
N ASP A 271 5.75 2.35 -0.34
CA ASP A 271 6.35 2.16 0.99
C ASP A 271 7.88 2.15 0.87
N ALA A 272 8.44 3.34 0.80
CA ALA A 272 9.88 3.55 0.78
C ALA A 272 10.52 3.12 2.11
N ARG A 273 11.72 2.54 2.02
CA ARG A 273 12.56 2.23 3.18
C ARG A 273 13.94 2.83 2.96
N SER A 274 13.97 4.16 3.00
CA SER A 274 15.16 4.92 2.62
C SER A 274 16.16 4.96 3.75
N ASP A 275 17.37 4.42 3.53
CA ASP A 275 18.49 4.48 4.47
C ASP A 275 19.32 5.77 4.31
N SER A 276 19.06 6.54 3.26
CA SER A 276 19.81 7.77 2.96
C SER A 276 18.91 8.89 2.43
N ALA A 277 19.39 10.14 2.52
CA ALA A 277 18.70 11.30 1.94
C ALA A 277 18.56 11.18 0.40
N ALA A 278 19.50 10.52 -0.27
CA ALA A 278 19.45 10.31 -1.71
C ALA A 278 18.34 9.30 -2.11
N GLU A 279 18.24 8.19 -1.39
CA GLU A 279 17.15 7.22 -1.58
C GLU A 279 15.80 7.86 -1.28
N ARG A 280 15.69 8.61 -0.17
CA ARG A 280 14.46 9.34 0.16
C ARG A 280 14.04 10.31 -0.95
N LEU A 281 15.00 11.02 -1.55
CA LEU A 281 14.71 11.91 -2.67
C LEU A 281 14.32 11.14 -3.94
N TYR A 282 14.90 9.95 -4.16
CA TYR A 282 14.52 9.07 -5.27
C TYR A 282 13.09 8.56 -5.12
N GLY A 283 12.71 8.08 -3.93
CA GLY A 283 11.35 7.65 -3.63
C GLY A 283 10.33 8.77 -3.74
N LEU A 284 10.65 9.95 -3.22
CA LEU A 284 9.81 11.14 -3.34
C LEU A 284 9.62 11.56 -4.82
N ALA A 285 10.68 11.54 -5.62
CA ALA A 285 10.59 11.82 -7.05
C ALA A 285 9.70 10.79 -7.76
N GLY A 286 9.85 9.51 -7.41
CA GLY A 286 8.99 8.44 -7.91
C GLY A 286 7.52 8.61 -7.53
N TYR A 287 7.25 9.00 -6.30
CA TYR A 287 5.89 9.31 -5.87
C TYR A 287 5.26 10.40 -6.75
N PHE A 288 5.91 11.52 -6.92
CA PHE A 288 5.38 12.60 -7.76
C PHE A 288 5.25 12.23 -9.24
N LEU A 289 6.11 11.33 -9.75
CA LEU A 289 5.98 10.84 -11.12
C LEU A 289 4.67 10.08 -11.35
N VAL A 290 4.18 9.36 -10.34
CA VAL A 290 2.99 8.52 -10.46
C VAL A 290 1.75 9.13 -9.83
N SER A 291 1.87 10.02 -8.85
CA SER A 291 0.75 10.50 -8.04
C SER A 291 -0.44 10.96 -8.89
N SER A 292 -1.61 10.38 -8.59
CA SER A 292 -2.91 10.74 -9.16
C SER A 292 -3.74 11.61 -8.21
N GLY A 293 -3.24 11.85 -6.99
CA GLY A 293 -3.97 12.44 -5.88
C GLY A 293 -4.69 11.41 -4.98
N ALA A 294 -4.75 10.14 -5.41
CA ALA A 294 -5.26 9.04 -4.59
C ALA A 294 -4.14 8.19 -3.97
N ASP A 295 -2.89 8.49 -4.29
CA ASP A 295 -1.73 7.72 -3.88
C ASP A 295 -1.14 8.22 -2.56
N ALA A 296 -0.33 7.36 -1.91
CA ALA A 296 0.41 7.71 -0.73
C ALA A 296 1.90 7.36 -0.85
N LEU A 297 2.71 8.12 -0.15
CA LEU A 297 4.10 7.80 0.14
C LEU A 297 4.20 7.34 1.59
N ALA A 298 4.85 6.22 1.82
CA ALA A 298 5.26 5.78 3.14
C ALA A 298 6.78 5.73 3.20
N ASP A 299 7.35 6.09 4.34
CA ASP A 299 8.78 5.96 4.61
C ASP A 299 8.96 5.55 6.08
N GLY A 300 9.55 4.37 6.27
CA GLY A 300 9.63 3.72 7.56
C GLY A 300 10.81 4.19 8.37
N SER A 301 10.71 5.31 9.08
CA SER A 301 11.66 5.57 10.14
C SER A 301 10.99 5.51 11.50
N GLY A 302 11.61 4.82 12.44
CA GLY A 302 11.24 4.84 13.85
C GLY A 302 11.60 6.18 14.50
N GLY A 303 11.16 6.39 15.73
CA GLY A 303 11.50 7.55 16.51
C GLY A 303 10.32 8.50 16.76
N ALA A 304 10.63 9.64 17.39
CA ALA A 304 9.62 10.60 17.75
C ALA A 304 9.01 11.29 16.51
N PRO A 305 7.72 11.67 16.56
CA PRO A 305 7.11 12.42 15.46
C PRO A 305 7.91 13.70 15.15
N GLY A 306 8.27 13.87 13.88
CA GLY A 306 9.01 15.04 13.39
C GLY A 306 10.54 14.91 13.35
N ASP A 307 11.14 14.00 14.11
CA ASP A 307 12.61 13.90 14.21
C ASP A 307 13.30 13.61 12.86
N TRP A 308 12.62 12.97 11.94
CA TRP A 308 13.15 12.54 10.64
C TRP A 308 12.33 13.08 9.47
N TRP A 309 11.42 14.00 9.73
CA TRP A 309 10.57 14.57 8.69
C TRP A 309 11.39 15.28 7.61
N SER A 310 11.19 14.88 6.37
CA SER A 310 11.86 15.51 5.23
C SER A 310 11.07 16.72 4.76
N ALA A 311 11.74 17.84 4.53
CA ALA A 311 11.10 19.03 3.96
C ALA A 311 10.41 18.75 2.61
N GLY A 312 10.86 17.74 1.88
CA GLY A 312 10.21 17.31 0.64
C GLY A 312 8.81 16.73 0.82
N TYR A 313 8.45 16.27 2.03
CA TYR A 313 7.09 15.78 2.32
C TYR A 313 6.08 16.90 2.49
N ASP A 314 6.54 18.12 2.70
CA ASP A 314 5.71 19.33 2.73
C ASP A 314 5.69 20.05 1.36
N ALA A 315 6.36 19.51 0.34
CA ALA A 315 6.41 20.13 -0.99
C ALA A 315 5.02 20.13 -1.64
N ASP A 316 4.65 21.27 -2.19
CA ASP A 316 3.46 21.44 -3.02
C ASP A 316 3.90 21.84 -4.43
N LEU A 317 3.80 20.92 -5.36
CA LEU A 317 4.06 21.14 -6.78
C LEU A 317 2.85 21.67 -7.55
N GLY A 318 1.70 21.78 -6.90
CA GLY A 318 0.44 22.16 -7.53
C GLY A 318 -0.10 21.11 -8.50
N SER A 319 -0.85 21.56 -9.49
CA SER A 319 -1.50 20.66 -10.45
C SER A 319 -0.51 20.09 -11.45
N ALA A 320 -0.63 18.81 -11.78
CA ALA A 320 0.12 18.20 -12.87
C ALA A 320 -0.26 18.81 -14.22
N LEU A 321 0.73 19.21 -15.00
CA LEU A 321 0.53 19.81 -16.33
C LEU A 321 0.50 18.75 -17.44
N ASN A 322 1.08 17.58 -17.18
CA ASN A 322 1.16 16.46 -18.12
C ASN A 322 1.28 15.13 -17.36
N GLY A 323 1.17 14.03 -18.10
CA GLY A 323 1.61 12.71 -17.63
C GLY A 323 3.14 12.63 -17.63
N ARG A 324 3.69 11.66 -16.84
CA ARG A 324 5.13 11.37 -16.91
C ARG A 324 5.54 10.94 -18.32
N HIS A 325 6.73 11.29 -18.72
CA HIS A 325 7.32 10.92 -20.03
C HIS A 325 8.85 10.85 -19.93
N LEU A 326 9.47 10.11 -20.84
CA LEU A 326 10.92 10.18 -21.03
C LEU A 326 11.26 11.48 -21.75
N ASP A 327 12.13 12.29 -21.15
CA ASP A 327 12.60 13.53 -21.77
C ASP A 327 13.75 13.26 -22.77
N LYS A 328 14.23 14.31 -23.45
CA LYS A 328 15.35 14.22 -24.41
C LYS A 328 16.67 13.80 -23.77
N SER A 329 16.82 13.96 -22.46
CA SER A 329 17.98 13.51 -21.68
C SER A 329 17.87 12.01 -21.33
N GLY A 330 16.73 11.38 -21.60
CA GLY A 330 16.44 9.98 -21.33
C GLY A 330 16.14 9.69 -19.85
N VAL A 331 15.66 10.68 -19.11
CA VAL A 331 15.15 10.52 -17.74
C VAL A 331 13.63 10.64 -17.74
N TRP A 332 12.99 10.00 -16.79
CA TRP A 332 11.57 10.22 -16.52
C TRP A 332 11.35 11.64 -16.00
N ARG A 333 10.36 12.30 -16.54
CA ARG A 333 10.00 13.68 -16.20
C ARG A 333 8.51 13.84 -16.05
N ARG A 334 8.09 14.70 -15.11
CA ARG A 334 6.73 15.22 -15.02
C ARG A 334 6.76 16.67 -14.60
N ASP A 335 5.95 17.49 -15.27
CA ASP A 335 5.85 18.92 -15.00
C ASP A 335 4.58 19.23 -14.23
N PHE A 336 4.71 20.17 -13.28
CA PHE A 336 3.64 20.68 -12.45
C PHE A 336 3.57 22.20 -12.53
N SER A 337 2.44 22.79 -12.14
CA SER A 337 2.30 24.25 -12.12
C SER A 337 3.34 24.94 -11.21
N GLY A 338 3.70 24.32 -10.10
CA GLY A 338 4.67 24.80 -9.11
C GLY A 338 6.04 24.14 -9.18
N GLY A 339 6.32 23.26 -10.15
CA GLY A 339 7.64 22.60 -10.18
C GLY A 339 7.83 21.56 -11.27
N VAL A 340 8.94 20.82 -11.15
CA VAL A 340 9.31 19.74 -12.08
C VAL A 340 9.93 18.60 -11.29
N VAL A 341 9.61 17.38 -11.69
CA VAL A 341 10.21 16.17 -11.13
C VAL A 341 10.95 15.41 -12.24
N VAL A 342 12.15 14.95 -11.92
CA VAL A 342 12.96 14.12 -12.83
C VAL A 342 13.53 12.93 -12.08
N LEU A 343 13.65 11.79 -12.80
CA LEU A 343 14.10 10.53 -12.20
C LEU A 343 14.89 9.73 -13.25
N ASN A 344 16.10 9.30 -12.87
CA ASN A 344 16.93 8.42 -13.67
C ASN A 344 16.77 6.97 -13.20
N GLU A 345 16.64 6.05 -14.13
CA GLU A 345 16.36 4.64 -13.84
C GLU A 345 17.51 3.92 -13.14
N PRO A 346 17.23 2.84 -12.40
CA PRO A 346 18.27 1.93 -11.92
C PRO A 346 19.11 1.38 -13.06
N GLY A 347 20.43 1.41 -12.89
CA GLY A 347 21.39 0.92 -13.90
C GLY A 347 21.59 1.82 -15.12
N ALA A 348 20.82 2.91 -15.28
CA ALA A 348 21.04 3.87 -16.36
C ALA A 348 22.33 4.66 -16.15
N PRO A 349 22.98 5.14 -17.25
CA PRO A 349 24.15 5.98 -17.12
C PRO A 349 23.81 7.32 -16.46
N LYS A 350 24.83 7.97 -15.88
CA LYS A 350 24.73 9.33 -15.36
C LYS A 350 24.23 10.29 -16.44
N ARG A 351 23.24 11.12 -16.12
CA ARG A 351 22.58 12.05 -17.05
C ARG A 351 22.54 13.45 -16.46
N THR A 352 22.75 14.47 -17.31
CA THR A 352 22.57 15.88 -16.94
C THR A 352 21.34 16.42 -17.64
N VAL A 353 20.40 16.90 -16.86
CA VAL A 353 19.10 17.40 -17.32
C VAL A 353 19.11 18.93 -17.21
N PRO A 354 19.03 19.67 -18.33
CA PRO A 354 18.84 21.11 -18.29
C PRO A 354 17.45 21.45 -17.76
N LEU A 355 17.37 22.51 -16.96
CA LEU A 355 16.14 22.93 -16.30
C LEU A 355 15.71 24.31 -16.79
N PRO A 356 14.40 24.60 -16.83
CA PRO A 356 13.88 25.95 -17.01
C PRO A 356 14.40 26.90 -15.91
N ALA A 357 14.48 28.18 -16.24
CA ALA A 357 14.84 29.20 -15.25
C ALA A 357 13.77 29.30 -14.14
N GLY A 358 14.22 29.73 -12.95
CA GLY A 358 13.35 29.97 -11.80
C GLY A 358 13.03 28.72 -10.96
N LEU A 359 13.76 27.61 -11.19
CA LEU A 359 13.65 26.42 -10.36
C LEU A 359 14.73 26.40 -9.28
N HIS A 360 14.37 25.90 -8.10
CA HIS A 360 15.26 25.63 -7.00
C HIS A 360 15.03 24.22 -6.43
N ASP A 361 16.02 23.64 -5.81
CA ASP A 361 15.85 22.37 -5.11
C ASP A 361 15.14 22.53 -3.75
N LEU A 362 14.89 21.43 -3.06
CA LEU A 362 14.19 21.41 -1.76
C LEU A 362 14.93 22.19 -0.66
N SER A 363 16.21 22.53 -0.86
CA SER A 363 16.96 23.41 0.06
C SER A 363 16.83 24.89 -0.30
N GLY A 364 16.09 25.24 -1.35
CA GLY A 364 15.97 26.60 -1.86
C GLY A 364 17.13 27.03 -2.77
N THR A 365 18.06 26.14 -3.13
CA THR A 365 19.19 26.48 -4.00
C THR A 365 18.74 26.54 -5.46
N PRO A 366 18.94 27.66 -6.17
CA PRO A 366 18.61 27.78 -7.59
C PRO A 366 19.34 26.75 -8.46
N ARG A 367 18.65 26.17 -9.43
CA ARG A 367 19.17 25.14 -10.31
C ARG A 367 18.86 25.46 -11.78
N SER A 368 19.89 25.49 -12.62
CA SER A 368 19.77 25.55 -14.08
C SER A 368 19.92 24.16 -14.73
N SER A 369 20.43 23.19 -14.01
CA SER A 369 20.51 21.78 -14.39
C SER A 369 20.63 20.90 -13.15
N VAL A 370 20.32 19.62 -13.29
CA VAL A 370 20.62 18.57 -12.31
C VAL A 370 21.35 17.42 -12.97
N THR A 371 22.26 16.79 -12.24
CA THR A 371 22.97 15.61 -12.71
C THR A 371 22.59 14.41 -11.86
N LEU A 372 21.94 13.42 -12.49
CA LEU A 372 21.42 12.24 -11.85
C LEU A 372 22.26 11.01 -12.18
N GLY A 373 22.74 10.31 -11.16
CA GLY A 373 23.28 8.95 -11.28
C GLY A 373 22.19 7.93 -11.54
N PRO A 374 22.52 6.63 -11.62
CA PRO A 374 21.53 5.56 -11.63
C PRO A 374 20.69 5.60 -10.35
N ALA A 375 19.41 5.28 -10.43
CA ALA A 375 18.48 5.30 -9.31
C ALA A 375 18.53 6.62 -8.52
N ALA A 376 18.50 7.75 -9.20
CA ALA A 376 18.52 9.07 -8.60
C ALA A 376 17.37 9.93 -9.13
N GLY A 377 16.81 10.79 -8.25
CA GLY A 377 15.71 11.68 -8.57
C GLY A 377 15.96 13.11 -8.08
N ALA A 378 15.19 14.05 -8.60
CA ALA A 378 15.15 15.41 -8.10
C ALA A 378 13.71 15.96 -8.14
N VAL A 379 13.35 16.68 -7.10
CA VAL A 379 12.12 17.47 -6.98
C VAL A 379 12.54 18.93 -6.95
N LEU A 380 11.98 19.71 -7.85
CA LEU A 380 12.37 21.09 -8.11
C LEU A 380 11.14 21.97 -8.04
N LEU A 381 11.21 23.05 -7.26
CA LEU A 381 10.12 23.99 -7.00
C LEU A 381 10.36 25.31 -7.77
N ARG A 382 9.28 26.04 -8.08
CA ARG A 382 9.32 27.39 -8.64
C ARG A 382 9.38 28.47 -7.57
#